data_0aa3500be2b4d87bcd3a5710f1c91703
#
_entry.id   0aa3500be2b4d87bcd3a5710f1c91703
#
_cell.length_a   1.000
_cell.length_b   1.000
_cell.length_c   1.000
_cell.angle_alpha   90.00
_cell.angle_beta   90.00
_cell.angle_gamma   90.00
#
_symmetry.space_group_name_H-M   'P 1'
#
loop_
_entity.id
_entity.type
_entity.pdbx_description
1 polymer ?
#
loop_
_entity_poly.entity_id
_entity_poly.type
_entity_poly.pdbx_seq_one_letter_code
_entity_poly.pdbx_strand_id
1 'polypeptide(L)' 'MFIEQAILKINPNAKFGVINDDLDNIKWYDGTTPIPKANIEAKMAELQTAYDNNEYQRV' A
#
# COMPACT_ATOMS: atom_id res chain seq x y z
N MET A 1 -1.29 -8.40 4.08
CA MET A 1 -1.93 -7.52 3.11
C MET A 1 -0.96 -6.43 2.67
N PHE A 2 -1.17 -5.84 1.51
CA PHE A 2 -0.17 -4.94 0.92
C PHE A 2 -0.47 -3.45 1.10
N ILE A 3 -1.27 -3.09 2.11
CA ILE A 3 -1.67 -1.68 2.30
C ILE A 3 -0.44 -0.80 2.54
N GLU A 4 0.41 -1.19 3.48
CA GLU A 4 1.59 -0.39 3.82
C GLU A 4 2.55 -0.32 2.65
N GLN A 5 2.81 -1.45 2.01
CA GLN A 5 3.69 -1.47 0.85
C GLN A 5 3.14 -0.61 -0.28
N ALA A 6 1.83 -0.66 -0.50
CA ALA A 6 1.20 0.14 -1.54
C ALA A 6 1.39 1.63 -1.29
N ILE A 7 1.15 2.06 -0.05
CA ILE A 7 1.32 3.47 0.31
C ILE A 7 2.77 3.91 0.14
N LEU A 8 3.71 3.10 0.57
CA LEU A 8 5.12 3.44 0.46
C LEU A 8 5.61 3.44 -0.98
N LYS A 9 5.00 2.64 -1.84
CA LYS A 9 5.33 2.68 -3.26
C LYS A 9 4.85 3.97 -3.91
N ILE A 10 3.70 4.48 -3.47
CA ILE A 10 3.17 5.73 -3.98
C ILE A 10 3.96 6.91 -3.41
N ASN A 11 4.25 6.87 -2.11
CA ASN A 11 4.96 7.93 -1.42
C ASN A 11 5.92 7.32 -0.39
N PRO A 12 7.22 7.16 -0.75
CA PRO A 12 8.18 6.53 0.17
C PRO A 12 8.37 7.28 1.48
N ASN A 13 8.03 8.57 1.51
CA ASN A 13 8.18 9.40 2.71
C ASN A 13 6.90 9.49 3.52
N ALA A 14 5.88 8.72 3.19
CA ALA A 14 4.59 8.79 3.88
C ALA A 14 4.73 8.37 5.34
N LYS A 15 4.10 9.16 6.21
CA LYS A 15 3.98 8.82 7.63
C LYS A 15 2.52 8.48 7.91
N PHE A 16 2.25 7.25 8.29
CA PHE A 16 0.87 6.80 8.42
C PHE A 16 0.78 5.62 9.38
N GLY A 17 -0.45 5.33 9.82
CA GLY A 17 -0.75 4.15 10.60
C GLY A 17 -2.00 3.49 10.05
N VAL A 18 -1.97 2.17 9.91
CA VAL A 18 -3.12 1.39 9.44
C VAL A 18 -3.70 0.65 10.64
N ILE A 19 -5.00 0.82 10.86
CA ILE A 19 -5.69 0.20 11.97
C ILE A 19 -6.46 -1.02 11.44
N ASN A 20 -6.18 -2.20 12.01
CA ASN A 20 -6.85 -3.45 11.64
C ASN A 20 -6.75 -3.81 10.15
N ASP A 21 -5.66 -3.39 9.49
CA ASP A 21 -5.50 -3.62 8.05
C ASP A 21 -6.69 -3.11 7.23
N ASP A 22 -7.28 -2.01 7.66
CA ASP A 22 -8.48 -1.48 7.03
C ASP A 22 -8.15 -0.21 6.26
N LEU A 23 -8.43 -0.22 4.95
CA LEU A 23 -8.17 0.92 4.09
C LEU A 23 -8.96 2.16 4.51
N ASP A 24 -10.08 1.97 5.20
CA ASP A 24 -10.91 3.08 5.66
C ASP A 24 -10.43 3.64 6.99
N ASN A 25 -9.47 2.98 7.65
CA ASN A 25 -8.97 3.39 8.96
C ASN A 25 -7.48 3.68 8.92
N ILE A 26 -7.07 4.49 7.96
CA ILE A 26 -5.67 4.92 7.86
C ILE A 26 -5.52 6.30 8.46
N LYS A 27 -4.54 6.46 9.34
CA LYS A 27 -4.21 7.75 9.91
C LYS A 27 -2.95 8.30 9.26
N TRP A 28 -2.97 9.58 8.93
CA TRP A 28 -1.85 10.23 8.24
C TRP A 28 -1.18 11.23 9.19
N TYR A 29 0.13 11.17 9.28
CA TYR A 29 0.91 11.96 10.24
C TYR A 29 1.91 12.87 9.55
N ASP A 30 2.40 13.87 10.30
CA ASP A 30 3.52 14.73 9.89
C ASP A 30 3.29 15.40 8.55
N GLY A 31 2.06 15.85 8.30
CA GLY A 31 1.74 16.57 7.08
C GLY A 31 1.69 15.71 5.83
N THR A 32 1.67 14.40 5.99
CA THR A 32 1.55 13.49 4.85
C THR A 32 0.19 13.70 4.18
N THR A 33 0.21 13.93 2.87
CA THR A 33 -1.03 14.08 2.10
C THR A 33 -1.74 12.73 2.03
N PRO A 34 -3.01 12.66 2.44
CA PRO A 34 -3.76 11.40 2.35
C PRO A 34 -3.86 10.91 0.91
N ILE A 35 -3.61 9.63 0.74
CA ILE A 35 -3.68 9.00 -0.58
C ILE A 35 -5.09 8.44 -0.77
N PRO A 36 -5.76 8.72 -1.91
CA PRO A 36 -7.10 8.17 -2.15
C PRO A 36 -7.11 6.66 -2.07
N LYS A 37 -8.17 6.12 -1.49
CA LYS A 37 -8.32 4.67 -1.34
C LYS A 37 -8.20 3.95 -2.68
N ALA A 38 -8.79 4.51 -3.74
CA ALA A 38 -8.73 3.91 -5.06
C ALA A 38 -7.29 3.75 -5.55
N ASN A 39 -6.43 4.73 -5.27
CA ASN A 39 -5.03 4.65 -5.65
C ASN A 39 -4.30 3.55 -4.88
N ILE A 40 -4.61 3.44 -3.60
CA ILE A 40 -4.00 2.40 -2.76
C ILE A 40 -4.43 1.02 -3.26
N GLU A 41 -5.71 0.86 -3.55
CA GLU A 41 -6.24 -0.42 -4.04
C GLU A 41 -5.60 -0.81 -5.37
N ALA A 42 -5.46 0.15 -6.28
CA ALA A 42 -4.82 -0.11 -7.57
C ALA A 42 -3.36 -0.56 -7.39
N LYS A 43 -2.64 0.11 -6.48
CA LYS A 43 -1.26 -0.26 -6.20
C LYS A 43 -1.16 -1.62 -5.53
N MET A 44 -2.09 -1.93 -4.65
CA MET A 44 -2.14 -3.25 -4.03
C MET A 44 -2.30 -4.35 -5.06
N ALA A 45 -3.16 -4.13 -6.06
CA ALA A 45 -3.35 -5.10 -7.13
C ALA A 45 -2.07 -5.29 -7.94
N GLU A 46 -1.36 -4.20 -8.22
CA GLU A 46 -0.07 -4.28 -8.92
C GLU A 46 0.95 -5.09 -8.13
N LEU A 47 1.03 -4.82 -6.83
CA LEU A 47 1.97 -5.51 -5.96
C LEU A 47 1.65 -6.99 -5.86
N GLN A 48 0.37 -7.34 -5.80
CA GLN A 48 -0.05 -8.72 -5.74
C GLN A 48 0.36 -9.47 -7.01
N THR A 49 0.14 -8.86 -8.17
CA THR A 49 0.52 -9.45 -9.44
C THR A 49 2.04 -9.63 -9.54
N ALA A 50 2.79 -8.62 -9.13
CA ALA A 50 4.25 -8.70 -9.16
C ALA A 50 4.76 -9.79 -8.21
N TYR A 51 4.16 -9.91 -7.04
CA TYR A 51 4.53 -10.93 -6.08
C TYR A 51 4.27 -12.33 -6.64
N ASP A 52 3.09 -12.53 -7.22
CA ASP A 52 2.75 -13.82 -7.81
C ASP A 52 3.70 -14.20 -8.92
N ASN A 53 4.05 -13.26 -9.78
CA ASN A 53 4.99 -13.50 -10.87
C ASN A 53 6.38 -13.85 -10.35
N ASN A 54 6.83 -13.16 -9.32
CA ASN A 54 8.12 -13.43 -8.71
C ASN A 54 8.15 -14.80 -8.04
N GLU A 55 7.06 -15.17 -7.40
CA GLU A 55 6.93 -16.48 -6.79
C GLU A 55 7.13 -17.58 -7.85
N TYR A 56 6.50 -17.40 -8.98
CA TYR A 56 6.62 -18.34 -10.07
C TYR A 56 8.05 -18.47 -10.57
N GLN A 57 8.73 -17.34 -10.71
CA GLN A 57 10.06 -17.33 -11.30
C GLN A 57 11.12 -17.87 -10.37
N ARG A 58 10.84 -17.99 -9.13
CA ARG A 58 11.80 -18.48 -8.15
C ARG A 58 11.96 -19.98 -8.18
N VAL A 59 11.06 -20.66 -8.76
CA VAL A 59 11.09 -22.12 -8.82
C VAL A 59 11.99 -22.67 -9.95
#